data_959aebf57d0d52a6d433eb80618f9930
#
_entry.id   959aebf57d0d52a6d433eb80618f9930
#
_cell.length_a   1.000
_cell.length_b   1.000
_cell.length_c   1.000
_cell.angle_alpha   90.00
_cell.angle_beta   90.00
_cell.angle_gamma   90.00
#
_symmetry.space_group_name_H-M   'P 1'
#
loop_
_entity.id
_entity.type
_entity.pdbx_description
1 polymer ?
#
loop_
_entity_poly.entity_id
_entity_poly.type
_entity_poly.pdbx_seq_one_letter_code
_entity_poly.pdbx_strand_id
1 'polypeptide(L)'
;MKWLLLLTGIIVPFAALAGVDEDVRALQHEWAQIKYARPAGEQEKAFAELTRNADAVRARHPGRAEPQIWYGIIAGSYAGARGGLGALSLAKEAKKAFEQALELDAKALDGSAYTSLGSLYYQVPGWPIGFGDDAKARELLEKALALNPDGIDSNYFYGDFLYRKGDYPGARRALARALKAPPRAERALADQGRRKEIEALLAAMR
;
A
#
# COMPACT_ATOMS: atom_id res chain seq x y z
N MET A 1 38.09 -12.68 -42.41
CA MET A 1 37.80 -12.91 -41.00
C MET A 1 36.43 -12.29 -40.70
N LYS A 2 35.38 -13.13 -40.55
CA LYS A 2 34.02 -12.67 -40.23
C LYS A 2 33.84 -12.81 -38.71
N TRP A 3 33.65 -11.71 -38.02
CA TRP A 3 33.32 -11.67 -36.58
C TRP A 3 31.81 -11.92 -36.40
N LEU A 4 31.48 -13.06 -35.79
CA LEU A 4 30.12 -13.38 -35.38
C LEU A 4 29.90 -12.77 -34.01
N LEU A 5 29.09 -11.71 -33.90
CA LEU A 5 28.62 -11.18 -32.63
C LEU A 5 27.51 -12.11 -32.12
N LEU A 6 27.82 -12.89 -31.10
CA LEU A 6 26.85 -13.67 -30.32
C LEU A 6 26.11 -12.69 -29.39
N LEU A 7 24.88 -12.31 -29.76
CA LEU A 7 23.91 -11.70 -28.86
C LEU A 7 23.42 -12.76 -27.88
N THR A 8 23.98 -12.82 -26.69
CA THR A 8 23.42 -13.57 -25.56
C THR A 8 22.22 -12.79 -25.01
N GLY A 9 21.03 -13.10 -25.50
CA GLY A 9 19.78 -12.63 -24.91
C GLY A 9 19.64 -13.23 -23.50
N ILE A 10 19.56 -12.39 -22.47
CA ILE A 10 19.22 -12.82 -21.11
C ILE A 10 17.74 -13.24 -21.12
N ILE A 11 17.49 -14.53 -21.25
CA ILE A 11 16.15 -15.10 -21.07
C ILE A 11 15.89 -15.11 -19.56
N VAL A 12 15.17 -14.11 -19.05
CA VAL A 12 14.61 -14.17 -17.69
C VAL A 12 13.56 -15.28 -17.71
N PRO A 13 13.70 -16.34 -16.91
CA PRO A 13 12.77 -17.46 -16.98
C PRO A 13 11.37 -17.01 -16.55
N PHE A 14 10.39 -17.24 -17.41
CA PHE A 14 8.96 -16.94 -17.21
C PHE A 14 8.40 -17.53 -15.89
N ALA A 15 8.98 -18.63 -15.41
CA ALA A 15 8.66 -19.25 -14.13
C ALA A 15 8.98 -18.38 -12.89
N ALA A 16 9.99 -17.50 -12.97
CA ALA A 16 10.33 -16.60 -11.85
C ALA A 16 9.30 -15.46 -11.70
N LEU A 17 8.69 -15.02 -12.78
CA LEU A 17 7.63 -14.00 -12.76
C LEU A 17 6.32 -14.58 -12.20
N ALA A 18 5.95 -15.79 -12.57
CA ALA A 18 4.75 -16.46 -12.05
C ALA A 18 4.81 -16.64 -10.52
N GLY A 19 5.99 -16.95 -9.97
CA GLY A 19 6.18 -17.10 -8.52
C GLY A 19 6.02 -15.80 -7.73
N VAL A 20 6.46 -14.66 -8.26
CA VAL A 20 6.28 -13.35 -7.59
C VAL A 20 4.81 -12.97 -7.49
N ASP A 21 4.07 -13.11 -8.58
CA ASP A 21 2.66 -12.74 -8.61
C ASP A 21 1.82 -13.62 -7.68
N GLU A 22 2.15 -14.91 -7.58
CA GLU A 22 1.50 -15.84 -6.66
C GLU A 22 1.80 -15.51 -5.20
N ASP A 23 3.07 -15.28 -4.86
CA ASP A 23 3.49 -14.86 -3.53
C ASP A 23 2.80 -13.55 -3.10
N VAL A 24 2.75 -12.57 -4.01
CA VAL A 24 2.09 -11.28 -3.75
C VAL A 24 0.58 -11.45 -3.56
N ARG A 25 -0.10 -12.27 -4.39
CA ARG A 25 -1.53 -12.57 -4.22
C ARG A 25 -1.82 -13.26 -2.88
N ALA A 26 -0.96 -14.17 -2.45
CA ALA A 26 -1.10 -14.81 -1.14
C ALA A 26 -1.03 -13.78 0.01
N LEU A 27 -0.06 -12.86 -0.03
CA LEU A 27 0.03 -11.76 0.95
C LEU A 27 -1.19 -10.84 0.92
N GLN A 28 -1.71 -10.52 -0.27
CA GLN A 28 -2.91 -9.69 -0.46
C GLN A 28 -4.14 -10.32 0.18
N HIS A 29 -4.32 -11.61 -0.08
CA HIS A 29 -5.46 -12.35 0.44
C HIS A 29 -5.40 -12.44 1.98
N GLU A 30 -4.25 -12.82 2.53
CA GLU A 30 -4.08 -12.95 3.98
C GLU A 30 -4.22 -11.60 4.70
N TRP A 31 -3.65 -10.53 4.14
CA TRP A 31 -3.84 -9.18 4.66
C TRP A 31 -5.32 -8.78 4.73
N ALA A 32 -6.09 -9.07 3.66
CA ALA A 32 -7.52 -8.75 3.64
C ALA A 32 -8.31 -9.54 4.68
N GLN A 33 -7.98 -10.83 4.89
CA GLN A 33 -8.58 -11.65 5.94
C GLN A 33 -8.29 -11.07 7.33
N ILE A 34 -7.06 -10.69 7.60
CA ILE A 34 -6.70 -10.10 8.90
C ILE A 34 -7.41 -8.76 9.09
N LYS A 35 -7.34 -7.87 8.11
CA LYS A 35 -7.83 -6.50 8.20
C LYS A 35 -9.35 -6.41 8.33
N TYR A 36 -10.08 -7.24 7.58
CA TYR A 36 -11.53 -7.09 7.41
C TYR A 36 -12.39 -8.23 7.97
N ALA A 37 -11.80 -9.40 8.25
CA ALA A 37 -12.55 -10.55 8.76
C ALA A 37 -12.15 -10.99 10.18
N ARG A 38 -10.95 -10.59 10.69
CA ARG A 38 -10.55 -10.92 12.06
C ARG A 38 -10.99 -9.85 13.07
N PRO A 39 -11.37 -10.24 14.30
CA PRO A 39 -11.60 -9.30 15.40
C PRO A 39 -10.38 -8.42 15.66
N ALA A 40 -10.60 -7.14 16.02
CA ALA A 40 -9.52 -6.17 16.23
C ALA A 40 -8.45 -6.65 17.24
N GLY A 41 -8.87 -7.33 18.33
CA GLY A 41 -7.94 -7.85 19.35
C GLY A 41 -6.99 -8.96 18.89
N GLU A 42 -7.25 -9.57 17.73
CA GLU A 42 -6.40 -10.63 17.14
C GLU A 42 -5.50 -10.11 16.02
N GLN A 43 -5.76 -8.90 15.52
CA GLN A 43 -5.07 -8.37 14.34
C GLN A 43 -3.59 -8.12 14.59
N GLU A 44 -3.19 -7.65 15.77
CA GLU A 44 -1.78 -7.36 16.08
C GLU A 44 -0.90 -8.60 15.89
N LYS A 45 -1.29 -9.72 16.53
CA LYS A 45 -0.55 -10.99 16.44
C LYS A 45 -0.51 -11.52 15.00
N ALA A 46 -1.64 -11.46 14.31
CA ALA A 46 -1.75 -11.93 12.94
C ALA A 46 -0.91 -11.09 11.96
N PHE A 47 -0.93 -9.75 12.09
CA PHE A 47 -0.07 -8.88 11.28
C PHE A 47 1.43 -9.06 11.60
N ALA A 48 1.80 -9.32 12.86
CA ALA A 48 3.17 -9.64 13.22
C ALA A 48 3.68 -10.91 12.50
N GLU A 49 2.86 -11.93 12.36
CA GLU A 49 3.17 -13.15 11.63
C GLU A 49 3.24 -12.88 10.12
N LEU A 50 2.24 -12.21 9.56
CA LEU A 50 2.21 -11.87 8.14
C LEU A 50 3.37 -10.96 7.74
N THR A 51 3.85 -10.07 8.63
CA THR A 51 5.04 -9.24 8.38
C THR A 51 6.29 -10.10 8.19
N ARG A 52 6.48 -11.17 8.99
CA ARG A 52 7.60 -12.12 8.80
C ARG A 52 7.50 -12.86 7.47
N ASN A 53 6.29 -13.29 7.09
CA ASN A 53 6.06 -13.94 5.80
C ASN A 53 6.37 -12.99 4.63
N ALA A 54 5.92 -11.75 4.72
CA ALA A 54 6.20 -10.73 3.70
C ALA A 54 7.69 -10.39 3.60
N ASP A 55 8.42 -10.40 4.72
CA ASP A 55 9.88 -10.23 4.74
C ASP A 55 10.59 -11.37 3.99
N ALA A 56 10.15 -12.61 4.21
CA ALA A 56 10.67 -13.76 3.47
C ALA A 56 10.35 -13.69 1.97
N VAL A 57 9.16 -13.18 1.59
CA VAL A 57 8.78 -12.98 0.18
C VAL A 57 9.69 -11.95 -0.49
N ARG A 58 9.88 -10.76 0.12
CA ARG A 58 10.76 -9.73 -0.47
C ARG A 58 12.22 -10.18 -0.55
N ALA A 59 12.68 -11.00 0.39
CA ALA A 59 14.04 -11.57 0.36
C ALA A 59 14.25 -12.56 -0.80
N ARG A 60 13.20 -13.29 -1.21
CA ARG A 60 13.23 -14.14 -2.41
C ARG A 60 13.22 -13.36 -3.72
N HIS A 61 12.72 -12.15 -3.72
CA HIS A 61 12.51 -11.31 -4.91
C HIS A 61 13.12 -9.90 -4.77
N PRO A 62 14.44 -9.77 -4.51
CA PRO A 62 15.06 -8.51 -4.10
C PRO A 62 15.00 -7.40 -5.17
N GLY A 63 14.85 -7.76 -6.45
CA GLY A 63 14.74 -6.81 -7.57
C GLY A 63 13.31 -6.42 -7.96
N ARG A 64 12.30 -6.77 -7.16
CA ARG A 64 10.90 -6.54 -7.48
C ARG A 64 10.27 -5.55 -6.52
N ALA A 65 9.51 -4.60 -7.08
CA ALA A 65 8.84 -3.56 -6.31
C ALA A 65 7.61 -4.09 -5.56
N GLU A 66 6.86 -5.03 -6.13
CA GLU A 66 5.59 -5.51 -5.60
C GLU A 66 5.73 -6.15 -4.21
N PRO A 67 6.72 -7.03 -3.94
CA PRO A 67 6.98 -7.54 -2.59
C PRO A 67 7.36 -6.46 -1.60
N GLN A 68 8.14 -5.45 -2.01
CA GLN A 68 8.49 -4.31 -1.15
C GLN A 68 7.24 -3.51 -0.78
N ILE A 69 6.35 -3.25 -1.74
CA ILE A 69 5.07 -2.56 -1.51
C ILE A 69 4.23 -3.34 -0.50
N TRP A 70 4.08 -4.65 -0.70
CA TRP A 70 3.23 -5.45 0.19
C TRP A 70 3.82 -5.63 1.58
N TYR A 71 5.14 -5.77 1.70
CA TYR A 71 5.79 -5.70 3.01
C TYR A 71 5.47 -4.36 3.72
N GLY A 72 5.61 -3.24 3.01
CA GLY A 72 5.31 -1.93 3.57
C GLY A 72 3.84 -1.77 4.01
N ILE A 73 2.87 -2.25 3.20
CA ILE A 73 1.43 -2.22 3.54
C ILE A 73 1.16 -3.05 4.80
N ILE A 74 1.74 -4.24 4.89
CA ILE A 74 1.55 -5.16 6.02
C ILE A 74 2.20 -4.59 7.28
N ALA A 75 3.43 -4.09 7.21
CA ALA A 75 4.13 -3.46 8.33
C ALA A 75 3.41 -2.19 8.82
N GLY A 76 2.87 -1.38 7.91
CA GLY A 76 2.03 -0.23 8.24
C GLY A 76 0.72 -0.64 8.92
N SER A 77 0.09 -1.72 8.47
CA SER A 77 -1.11 -2.28 9.10
C SER A 77 -0.81 -2.84 10.49
N TYR A 78 0.35 -3.51 10.64
CA TYR A 78 0.85 -3.96 11.94
C TYR A 78 1.10 -2.78 12.88
N ALA A 79 1.71 -1.69 12.41
CA ALA A 79 1.89 -0.47 13.18
C ALA A 79 0.56 0.07 13.71
N GLY A 80 -0.46 0.13 12.85
CA GLY A 80 -1.81 0.57 13.23
C GLY A 80 -2.49 -0.33 14.26
N ALA A 81 -2.36 -1.67 14.12
CA ALA A 81 -2.93 -2.62 15.06
C ALA A 81 -2.23 -2.62 16.42
N ARG A 82 -0.91 -2.45 16.44
CA ARG A 82 -0.10 -2.43 17.65
C ARG A 82 -0.27 -1.15 18.46
N GLY A 83 -0.29 0.00 17.79
CA GLY A 83 -0.33 1.31 18.45
C GLY A 83 0.89 1.63 19.32
N GLY A 84 0.82 2.74 20.05
CA GLY A 84 1.84 3.15 21.02
C GLY A 84 3.25 3.36 20.43
N LEU A 85 4.27 3.29 21.31
CA LEU A 85 5.66 3.56 20.90
C LEU A 85 6.23 2.58 19.89
N GLY A 86 5.77 1.31 19.91
CA GLY A 86 6.22 0.29 18.96
C GLY A 86 5.73 0.51 17.53
N ALA A 87 4.65 1.25 17.34
CA ALA A 87 4.10 1.55 16.01
C ALA A 87 5.06 2.39 15.16
N LEU A 88 5.80 3.32 15.77
CA LEU A 88 6.68 4.21 15.01
C LEU A 88 7.86 3.48 14.35
N SER A 89 8.42 2.45 15.00
CA SER A 89 9.47 1.62 14.38
C SER A 89 8.95 0.90 13.14
N LEU A 90 7.77 0.27 13.26
CA LEU A 90 7.11 -0.42 12.14
C LEU A 90 6.74 0.53 11.00
N ALA A 91 6.27 1.73 11.34
CA ALA A 91 5.99 2.77 10.33
C ALA A 91 7.26 3.22 9.59
N LYS A 92 8.41 3.31 10.27
CA LYS A 92 9.71 3.60 9.64
C LYS A 92 10.17 2.48 8.71
N GLU A 93 9.95 1.22 9.11
CA GLU A 93 10.25 0.06 8.25
C GLU A 93 9.36 0.06 7.01
N ALA A 94 8.06 0.33 7.17
CA ALA A 94 7.13 0.46 6.06
C ALA A 94 7.54 1.59 5.09
N LYS A 95 7.91 2.76 5.64
CA LYS A 95 8.41 3.90 4.85
C LYS A 95 9.61 3.50 4.00
N LYS A 96 10.62 2.85 4.62
CA LYS A 96 11.82 2.39 3.91
C LYS A 96 11.47 1.41 2.77
N ALA A 97 10.55 0.49 3.00
CA ALA A 97 10.13 -0.47 1.98
C ALA A 97 9.43 0.22 0.80
N PHE A 98 8.56 1.22 1.05
CA PHE A 98 7.95 2.00 -0.03
C PHE A 98 8.96 2.84 -0.81
N GLU A 99 9.95 3.44 -0.14
CA GLU A 99 11.03 4.18 -0.80
C GLU A 99 11.84 3.26 -1.71
N GLN A 100 12.21 2.06 -1.24
CA GLN A 100 12.87 1.05 -2.06
C GLN A 100 12.00 0.60 -3.24
N ALA A 101 10.70 0.43 -3.05
CA ALA A 101 9.79 0.09 -4.13
C ALA A 101 9.74 1.18 -5.21
N LEU A 102 9.73 2.45 -4.81
CA LEU A 102 9.76 3.59 -5.74
C LEU A 102 11.05 3.68 -6.56
N GLU A 103 12.19 3.27 -5.97
CA GLU A 103 13.47 3.18 -6.68
C GLU A 103 13.48 2.02 -7.70
N LEU A 104 12.81 0.91 -7.40
CA LEU A 104 12.73 -0.27 -8.27
C LEU A 104 11.73 -0.06 -9.43
N ASP A 105 10.50 0.30 -9.11
CA ASP A 105 9.46 0.64 -10.08
C ASP A 105 8.37 1.50 -9.43
N ALA A 106 8.39 2.78 -9.72
CA ALA A 106 7.44 3.75 -9.19
C ALA A 106 5.99 3.55 -9.71
N LYS A 107 5.81 2.77 -10.79
CA LYS A 107 4.49 2.47 -11.37
C LYS A 107 3.94 1.12 -10.94
N ALA A 108 4.72 0.30 -10.24
CA ALA A 108 4.29 -1.01 -9.78
C ALA A 108 2.96 -0.92 -9.01
N LEU A 109 2.06 -1.88 -9.28
CA LEU A 109 0.73 -1.93 -8.69
C LEU A 109 -0.01 -0.58 -8.78
N ASP A 110 0.03 0.04 -9.95
CA ASP A 110 -0.65 1.31 -10.26
C ASP A 110 -0.28 2.47 -9.30
N GLY A 111 1.00 2.56 -8.92
CA GLY A 111 1.50 3.60 -8.01
C GLY A 111 1.14 3.38 -6.54
N SER A 112 0.89 2.13 -6.13
CA SER A 112 0.50 1.78 -4.76
C SER A 112 1.53 2.21 -3.71
N ALA A 113 2.83 2.26 -4.06
CA ALA A 113 3.87 2.78 -3.18
C ALA A 113 3.65 4.27 -2.85
N TYR A 114 3.27 5.09 -3.82
CA TYR A 114 2.93 6.50 -3.59
C TYR A 114 1.72 6.66 -2.68
N THR A 115 0.64 5.90 -2.94
CA THR A 115 -0.57 5.89 -2.11
C THR A 115 -0.24 5.57 -0.65
N SER A 116 0.51 4.49 -0.45
CA SER A 116 0.82 3.96 0.89
C SER A 116 1.82 4.84 1.65
N LEU A 117 2.86 5.33 0.96
CA LEU A 117 3.83 6.25 1.57
C LEU A 117 3.17 7.59 1.91
N GLY A 118 2.32 8.12 1.04
CA GLY A 118 1.54 9.32 1.31
C GLY A 118 0.63 9.14 2.54
N SER A 119 0.01 7.96 2.67
CA SER A 119 -0.81 7.67 3.85
C SER A 119 -0.01 7.64 5.15
N LEU A 120 1.20 7.11 5.14
CA LEU A 120 2.08 7.14 6.32
C LEU A 120 2.42 8.57 6.73
N TYR A 121 2.73 9.45 5.78
CA TYR A 121 3.14 10.82 6.07
C TYR A 121 2.06 11.66 6.77
N TYR A 122 0.77 11.43 6.53
CA TYR A 122 -0.27 12.17 7.26
C TYR A 122 -0.81 11.43 8.49
N GLN A 123 -0.52 10.13 8.64
CA GLN A 123 -0.98 9.34 9.78
C GLN A 123 0.04 9.28 10.92
N VAL A 124 1.33 9.36 10.61
CA VAL A 124 2.40 9.37 11.60
C VAL A 124 2.55 10.77 12.18
N PRO A 125 2.80 10.91 13.50
CA PRO A 125 3.11 12.22 14.09
C PRO A 125 4.29 12.90 13.39
N GLY A 126 4.23 14.24 13.30
CA GLY A 126 5.35 15.05 12.81
C GLY A 126 6.52 15.13 13.79
N TRP A 127 7.56 15.87 13.35
CA TRP A 127 8.72 16.15 14.21
C TRP A 127 8.30 16.84 15.52
N PRO A 128 8.93 16.58 16.69
CA PRO A 128 10.09 15.70 16.91
C PRO A 128 9.76 14.22 17.14
N ILE A 129 8.51 13.81 17.16
CA ILE A 129 8.09 12.45 17.53
C ILE A 129 8.29 11.49 16.38
N GLY A 130 7.92 11.88 15.18
CA GLY A 130 7.95 11.05 13.98
C GLY A 130 8.34 11.82 12.73
N PHE A 131 8.00 11.24 11.57
CA PHE A 131 8.36 11.78 10.26
C PHE A 131 7.14 12.34 9.49
N GLY A 132 5.99 12.49 10.15
CA GLY A 132 4.78 12.98 9.52
C GLY A 132 4.98 14.36 8.88
N ASP A 133 4.44 14.53 7.67
CA ASP A 133 4.55 15.74 6.86
C ASP A 133 3.37 15.83 5.89
N ASP A 134 2.49 16.78 6.11
CA ASP A 134 1.28 16.96 5.30
C ASP A 134 1.56 17.41 3.87
N ALA A 135 2.60 18.21 3.66
CA ALA A 135 2.99 18.68 2.33
C ALA A 135 3.50 17.50 1.50
N LYS A 136 4.35 16.65 2.11
CA LYS A 136 4.84 15.43 1.49
C LYS A 136 3.74 14.41 1.25
N ALA A 137 2.80 14.27 2.20
CA ALA A 137 1.62 13.41 2.02
C ALA A 137 0.81 13.82 0.78
N ARG A 138 0.50 15.12 0.65
CA ARG A 138 -0.23 15.66 -0.49
C ARG A 138 0.48 15.36 -1.81
N GLU A 139 1.77 15.69 -1.91
CA GLU A 139 2.58 15.45 -3.11
C GLU A 139 2.51 13.99 -3.56
N LEU A 140 2.68 13.05 -2.62
CA LEU A 140 2.69 11.62 -2.91
C LEU A 140 1.30 11.10 -3.32
N LEU A 141 0.25 11.53 -2.63
CA LEU A 141 -1.11 11.13 -2.95
C LEU A 141 -1.57 11.69 -4.31
N GLU A 142 -1.15 12.90 -4.69
CA GLU A 142 -1.43 13.46 -6.00
C GLU A 142 -0.68 12.71 -7.12
N LYS A 143 0.57 12.25 -6.87
CA LYS A 143 1.29 11.35 -7.78
C LYS A 143 0.56 10.00 -7.93
N ALA A 144 0.05 9.45 -6.83
CA ALA A 144 -0.75 8.21 -6.88
C ALA A 144 -2.01 8.39 -7.74
N LEU A 145 -2.73 9.49 -7.58
CA LEU A 145 -3.91 9.81 -8.40
C LEU A 145 -3.58 10.03 -9.88
N ALA A 146 -2.41 10.59 -10.20
CA ALA A 146 -1.96 10.73 -11.58
C ALA A 146 -1.70 9.37 -12.26
N LEU A 147 -1.26 8.36 -11.51
CA LEU A 147 -1.03 7.01 -12.01
C LEU A 147 -2.31 6.16 -12.01
N ASN A 148 -3.17 6.33 -11.01
CA ASN A 148 -4.41 5.56 -10.85
C ASN A 148 -5.58 6.49 -10.47
N PRO A 149 -6.11 7.28 -11.44
CA PRO A 149 -7.13 8.28 -11.17
C PRO A 149 -8.47 7.70 -10.71
N ASP A 150 -8.77 6.47 -11.11
CA ASP A 150 -10.03 5.79 -10.81
C ASP A 150 -9.88 4.64 -9.79
N GLY A 151 -8.70 4.51 -9.19
CA GLY A 151 -8.41 3.48 -8.19
C GLY A 151 -9.18 3.71 -6.88
N ILE A 152 -9.69 2.63 -6.28
CA ILE A 152 -10.40 2.72 -5.01
C ILE A 152 -9.48 3.20 -3.87
N ASP A 153 -8.26 2.67 -3.80
CA ASP A 153 -7.33 3.00 -2.71
C ASP A 153 -6.70 4.39 -2.89
N SER A 154 -6.29 4.79 -4.11
CA SER A 154 -5.73 6.11 -4.38
C SER A 154 -6.72 7.24 -4.03
N ASN A 155 -7.97 7.09 -4.44
CA ASN A 155 -9.03 8.06 -4.14
C ASN A 155 -9.46 8.01 -2.66
N TYR A 156 -9.48 6.84 -2.02
CA TYR A 156 -9.81 6.73 -0.61
C TYR A 156 -8.77 7.45 0.27
N PHE A 157 -7.48 7.15 0.11
CA PHE A 157 -6.44 7.77 0.95
C PHE A 157 -6.30 9.26 0.70
N TYR A 158 -6.51 9.72 -0.53
CA TYR A 158 -6.57 11.16 -0.78
C TYR A 158 -7.80 11.80 -0.12
N GLY A 159 -8.96 11.14 -0.16
CA GLY A 159 -10.18 11.58 0.52
C GLY A 159 -10.04 11.61 2.04
N ASP A 160 -9.42 10.59 2.66
CA ASP A 160 -9.13 10.56 4.10
C ASP A 160 -8.16 11.67 4.50
N PHE A 161 -7.11 11.91 3.70
CA PHE A 161 -6.20 13.03 3.90
C PHE A 161 -6.93 14.38 3.88
N LEU A 162 -7.76 14.64 2.88
CA LEU A 162 -8.54 15.89 2.77
C LEU A 162 -9.52 16.05 3.94
N TYR A 163 -10.20 14.96 4.34
CA TYR A 163 -11.06 14.95 5.51
C TYR A 163 -10.33 15.40 6.77
N ARG A 164 -9.15 14.83 7.03
CA ARG A 164 -8.30 15.19 8.18
C ARG A 164 -7.79 16.63 8.13
N LYS A 165 -7.72 17.23 6.95
CA LYS A 165 -7.36 18.64 6.76
C LYS A 165 -8.57 19.59 6.77
N GLY A 166 -9.79 19.09 6.97
CA GLY A 166 -11.00 19.89 7.01
C GLY A 166 -11.54 20.27 5.64
N ASP A 167 -10.92 19.80 4.53
CA ASP A 167 -11.47 19.98 3.18
C ASP A 167 -12.55 18.91 2.91
N TYR A 168 -13.69 19.06 3.58
CA TYR A 168 -14.83 18.16 3.41
C TYR A 168 -15.39 18.12 1.99
N PRO A 169 -15.51 19.22 1.24
CA PRO A 169 -15.94 19.17 -0.15
C PRO A 169 -14.98 18.37 -1.05
N GLY A 170 -13.67 18.55 -0.89
CA GLY A 170 -12.65 17.77 -1.58
C GLY A 170 -12.69 16.29 -1.22
N ALA A 171 -12.79 15.99 0.08
CA ALA A 171 -12.90 14.63 0.59
C ALA A 171 -14.11 13.89 -0.02
N ARG A 172 -15.31 14.52 -0.01
CA ARG A 172 -16.51 13.91 -0.61
C ARG A 172 -16.32 13.59 -2.10
N ARG A 173 -15.70 14.50 -2.87
CA ARG A 173 -15.44 14.24 -4.31
C ARG A 173 -14.52 13.04 -4.52
N ALA A 174 -13.42 12.96 -3.76
CA ALA A 174 -12.48 11.84 -3.86
C ALA A 174 -13.13 10.52 -3.44
N LEU A 175 -13.83 10.49 -2.30
CA LEU A 175 -14.52 9.29 -1.81
C LEU A 175 -15.65 8.84 -2.74
N ALA A 176 -16.41 9.76 -3.34
CA ALA A 176 -17.42 9.43 -4.34
C ALA A 176 -16.81 8.81 -5.61
N ARG A 177 -15.59 9.23 -6.00
CA ARG A 177 -14.84 8.60 -7.08
C ARG A 177 -14.37 7.20 -6.68
N ALA A 178 -13.85 7.04 -5.46
CA ALA A 178 -13.45 5.73 -4.92
C ALA A 178 -14.60 4.70 -4.96
N LEU A 179 -15.83 5.10 -4.64
CA LEU A 179 -17.01 4.21 -4.71
C LEU A 179 -17.35 3.77 -6.13
N LYS A 180 -16.96 4.54 -7.16
CA LYS A 180 -17.18 4.19 -8.57
C LYS A 180 -16.07 3.31 -9.16
N ALA A 181 -15.00 3.04 -8.40
CA ALA A 181 -13.91 2.21 -8.86
C ALA A 181 -14.41 0.81 -9.28
N PRO A 182 -13.88 0.25 -10.39
CA PRO A 182 -14.26 -1.08 -10.83
C PRO A 182 -13.86 -2.14 -9.77
N PRO A 183 -14.64 -3.21 -9.65
CA PRO A 183 -14.32 -4.29 -8.72
C PRO A 183 -13.06 -5.04 -9.16
N ARG A 184 -12.23 -5.43 -8.18
CA ARG A 184 -11.04 -6.27 -8.40
C ARG A 184 -11.38 -7.70 -8.02
N ALA A 185 -11.56 -8.58 -9.02
CA ALA A 185 -12.06 -9.94 -8.81
C ALA A 185 -11.28 -10.72 -7.73
N GLU A 186 -9.94 -10.64 -7.76
CA GLU A 186 -9.06 -11.34 -6.80
C GLU A 186 -8.96 -10.63 -5.43
N ARG A 187 -9.60 -9.46 -5.24
CA ARG A 187 -9.53 -8.64 -4.04
C ARG A 187 -10.90 -8.27 -3.47
N ALA A 188 -11.91 -9.10 -3.71
CA ALA A 188 -13.31 -8.82 -3.36
C ALA A 188 -13.51 -8.44 -1.87
N LEU A 189 -12.87 -9.15 -0.95
CA LEU A 189 -12.95 -8.85 0.50
C LEU A 189 -12.32 -7.48 0.82
N ALA A 190 -11.16 -7.18 0.23
CA ALA A 190 -10.50 -5.88 0.40
C ALA A 190 -11.37 -4.74 -0.14
N ASP A 191 -11.97 -4.92 -1.32
CA ASP A 191 -12.85 -3.93 -1.93
C ASP A 191 -14.11 -3.69 -1.11
N GLN A 192 -14.72 -4.76 -0.58
CA GLN A 192 -15.88 -4.65 0.30
C GLN A 192 -15.53 -3.90 1.59
N GLY A 193 -14.40 -4.26 2.22
CA GLY A 193 -13.93 -3.59 3.42
C GLY A 193 -13.65 -2.11 3.18
N ARG A 194 -12.96 -1.78 2.08
CA ARG A 194 -12.67 -0.39 1.71
C ARG A 194 -13.94 0.42 1.45
N ARG A 195 -14.94 -0.14 0.78
CA ARG A 195 -16.22 0.53 0.57
C ARG A 195 -16.92 0.86 1.88
N LYS A 196 -16.90 -0.04 2.86
CA LYS A 196 -17.44 0.23 4.21
C LYS A 196 -16.68 1.37 4.91
N GLU A 197 -15.35 1.42 4.80
CA GLU A 197 -14.56 2.53 5.34
C GLU A 197 -14.91 3.87 4.66
N ILE A 198 -15.11 3.87 3.34
CA ILE A 198 -15.53 5.05 2.59
C ILE A 198 -16.92 5.53 3.04
N GLU A 199 -17.89 4.63 3.16
CA GLU A 199 -19.25 4.94 3.60
C GLU A 199 -19.27 5.50 5.02
N ALA A 200 -18.48 4.92 5.93
CA ALA A 200 -18.34 5.43 7.30
C ALA A 200 -17.76 6.86 7.32
N LEU A 201 -16.74 7.12 6.49
CA LEU A 201 -16.11 8.44 6.42
C LEU A 201 -17.06 9.48 5.80
N LEU A 202 -17.83 9.11 4.77
CA LEU A 202 -18.87 9.97 4.19
C LEU A 202 -19.99 10.28 5.19
N ALA A 203 -20.38 9.32 6.03
CA ALA A 203 -21.36 9.50 7.07
C ALA A 203 -20.88 10.46 8.17
N ALA A 204 -19.60 10.42 8.53
CA ALA A 204 -18.99 11.30 9.53
C ALA A 204 -18.94 12.79 9.09
N MET A 205 -19.15 13.06 7.80
CA MET A 205 -19.17 14.42 7.24
C MET A 205 -20.59 14.99 7.04
N ARG A 206 -21.65 14.26 7.45
CA ARG A 206 -23.06 14.73 7.33
C ARG A 206 -23.42 15.76 8.36
#